data_05ecae7b3d27c17ef6e05f471890a11c
#
_entry.id   05ecae7b3d27c17ef6e05f471890a11c
#
_cell.length_a   1.000
_cell.length_b   1.000
_cell.length_c   1.000
_cell.angle_alpha   90.00
_cell.angle_beta   90.00
_cell.angle_gamma   90.00
#
_symmetry.space_group_name_H-M   'P 1'
#
loop_
_entity.id
_entity.type
_entity.pdbx_description
1 polymer ?
#
loop_
_entity_poly.entity_id
_entity_poly.type
_entity_poly.pdbx_seq_one_letter_code
_entity_poly.pdbx_strand_id
1 'polypeptide(L)'
;MLNLNVTKNNMKRKIFLLLLLFLIFNIGVQAQKISVNRIDKFTKDKVVYTSYEKISSEAFIGTQTGKNIWICFGLENGLNFILLKWLTAESRYVNKGSKVIFLDEEENPYVFKVSDYISGNGEGTVGALGMDLWGVRLLLLGDLSVFKDNKMTAIRIETSKGYFDYKIKS
;
A
#
# COMPACT_ATOMS: atom_id res chain seq x y z
N MET A 1 20.21 42.53 -41.28
CA MET A 1 18.93 41.86 -41.00
C MET A 1 19.02 40.37 -40.52
N LEU A 2 20.17 39.81 -40.28
CA LEU A 2 20.32 38.38 -39.88
C LEU A 2 20.23 38.06 -38.37
N ASN A 3 20.35 39.04 -37.49
CA ASN A 3 20.44 38.78 -36.04
C ASN A 3 19.10 38.61 -35.30
N LEU A 4 17.98 39.05 -35.87
CA LEU A 4 16.66 38.96 -35.21
C LEU A 4 16.04 37.56 -35.29
N ASN A 5 16.37 36.78 -36.29
CA ASN A 5 15.82 35.42 -36.44
C ASN A 5 16.50 34.38 -35.50
N VAL A 6 17.76 34.57 -35.18
CA VAL A 6 18.51 33.67 -34.27
C VAL A 6 18.04 33.82 -32.83
N THR A 7 17.78 35.06 -32.38
CA THR A 7 17.26 35.34 -31.02
C THR A 7 15.83 34.82 -30.85
N LYS A 8 14.98 34.93 -31.89
CA LYS A 8 13.61 34.42 -31.84
C LYS A 8 13.52 32.90 -31.77
N ASN A 9 14.43 32.19 -32.45
CA ASN A 9 14.52 30.72 -32.38
C ASN A 9 15.06 30.23 -31.03
N ASN A 10 16.03 30.93 -30.47
CA ASN A 10 16.56 30.60 -29.13
C ASN A 10 15.53 30.83 -28.03
N MET A 11 14.69 31.85 -28.14
CA MET A 11 13.61 32.11 -27.19
C MET A 11 12.53 31.04 -27.28
N LYS A 12 12.11 30.61 -28.48
CA LYS A 12 11.17 29.50 -28.66
C LYS A 12 11.68 28.18 -28.08
N ARG A 13 12.98 27.89 -28.27
CA ARG A 13 13.62 26.70 -27.70
C ARG A 13 13.65 26.73 -26.18
N LYS A 14 13.93 27.88 -25.56
CA LYS A 14 13.90 28.04 -24.10
C LYS A 14 12.50 27.89 -23.53
N ILE A 15 11.49 28.44 -24.17
CA ILE A 15 10.07 28.32 -23.77
C ILE A 15 9.61 26.86 -23.90
N PHE A 16 10.00 26.16 -24.98
CA PHE A 16 9.69 24.74 -25.17
C PHE A 16 10.34 23.86 -24.12
N LEU A 17 11.59 24.12 -23.77
CA LEU A 17 12.32 23.41 -22.69
C LEU A 17 11.68 23.68 -21.30
N LEU A 18 11.24 24.90 -21.04
CA LEU A 18 10.53 25.24 -19.79
C LEU A 18 9.16 24.53 -19.71
N LEU A 19 8.42 24.47 -20.80
CA LEU A 19 7.15 23.73 -20.89
C LEU A 19 7.36 22.22 -20.73
N LEU A 20 8.41 21.66 -21.31
CA LEU A 20 8.77 20.26 -21.14
C LEU A 20 9.16 19.93 -19.69
N LEU A 21 9.91 20.83 -19.04
CA LEU A 21 10.25 20.73 -17.61
C LEU A 21 8.99 20.78 -16.75
N PHE A 22 8.03 21.66 -17.06
CA PHE A 22 6.76 21.77 -16.32
C PHE A 22 5.88 20.53 -16.47
N LEU A 23 5.91 19.85 -17.63
CA LEU A 23 5.22 18.59 -17.86
C LEU A 23 5.82 17.42 -17.06
N ILE A 24 7.14 17.40 -16.84
CA ILE A 24 7.83 16.35 -16.09
C ILE A 24 7.55 16.48 -14.58
N PHE A 25 7.35 17.70 -14.06
CA PHE A 25 7.02 17.93 -12.64
C PHE A 25 5.57 17.56 -12.26
N ASN A 26 4.69 17.26 -13.22
CA ASN A 26 3.33 16.80 -12.94
C ASN A 26 3.17 15.28 -12.88
N ILE A 27 4.26 14.51 -12.73
CA ILE A 27 4.17 13.11 -12.34
C ILE A 27 3.75 13.11 -10.87
N GLY A 28 2.44 13.13 -10.65
CA GLY A 28 1.85 13.17 -9.34
C GLY A 28 2.29 11.94 -8.55
N VAL A 29 3.07 12.17 -7.51
CA VAL A 29 3.23 11.20 -6.43
C VAL A 29 1.83 10.96 -5.90
N GLN A 30 1.24 9.81 -6.21
CA GLN A 30 -0.04 9.40 -5.65
C GLN A 30 0.20 9.06 -4.17
N ALA A 31 0.17 10.08 -3.34
CA ALA A 31 0.11 9.89 -1.90
C ALA A 31 -1.22 9.20 -1.54
N GLN A 32 -1.16 8.25 -0.62
CA GLN A 32 -2.35 7.57 -0.11
C GLN A 32 -3.36 8.61 0.41
N LYS A 33 -4.61 8.50 -0.06
CA LYS A 33 -5.67 9.43 0.32
C LYS A 33 -6.11 9.20 1.76
N ILE A 34 -6.24 10.25 2.55
CA ILE A 34 -6.85 10.18 3.88
C ILE A 34 -8.34 9.93 3.70
N SER A 35 -8.84 8.83 4.27
CA SER A 35 -10.26 8.44 4.25
C SER A 35 -11.01 8.84 5.51
N VAL A 36 -10.32 8.87 6.66
CA VAL A 36 -10.87 9.31 7.94
C VAL A 36 -9.90 10.30 8.58
N ASN A 37 -10.42 11.42 9.07
CA ASN A 37 -9.67 12.40 9.87
C ASN A 37 -10.65 13.07 10.81
N ARG A 38 -10.69 12.64 12.05
CA ARG A 38 -11.64 13.12 13.05
C ARG A 38 -11.02 13.12 14.44
N ILE A 39 -11.64 13.83 15.35
CA ILE A 39 -11.41 13.70 16.80
C ILE A 39 -12.50 12.81 17.38
N ASP A 40 -12.13 11.80 18.13
CA ASP A 40 -13.10 10.98 18.85
C ASP A 40 -13.83 11.83 19.90
N LYS A 41 -15.15 11.69 19.95
CA LYS A 41 -15.98 12.53 20.84
C LYS A 41 -15.81 12.19 22.30
N PHE A 42 -15.49 10.94 22.62
CA PHE A 42 -15.38 10.43 23.98
C PHE A 42 -13.98 10.53 24.54
N THR A 43 -12.99 10.03 23.77
CA THR A 43 -11.59 10.00 24.22
C THR A 43 -10.85 11.29 23.91
N LYS A 44 -11.35 12.13 22.96
CA LYS A 44 -10.70 13.33 22.43
C LYS A 44 -9.42 13.02 21.63
N ASP A 45 -9.16 11.77 21.34
CA ASP A 45 -8.00 11.36 20.56
C ASP A 45 -8.23 11.63 19.06
N LYS A 46 -7.12 11.84 18.39
CA LYS A 46 -7.11 11.98 16.94
C LYS A 46 -7.18 10.61 16.29
N VAL A 47 -8.14 10.45 15.37
CA VAL A 47 -8.34 9.24 14.56
C VAL A 47 -8.09 9.58 13.10
N VAL A 48 -7.11 8.92 12.49
CA VAL A 48 -6.77 9.09 11.08
C VAL A 48 -6.60 7.74 10.42
N TYR A 49 -7.22 7.56 9.26
CA TYR A 49 -7.01 6.40 8.41
C TYR A 49 -6.77 6.84 6.97
N THR A 50 -5.89 6.15 6.28
CA THR A 50 -5.78 6.28 4.83
C THR A 50 -6.82 5.41 4.12
N SER A 51 -6.98 5.59 2.82
CA SER A 51 -7.71 4.62 2.01
C SER A 51 -6.93 3.29 1.94
N TYR A 52 -7.66 2.21 1.70
CA TYR A 52 -7.01 0.93 1.39
C TYR A 52 -6.42 0.98 -0.02
N GLU A 53 -5.13 0.76 -0.12
CA GLU A 53 -4.40 0.65 -1.38
C GLU A 53 -4.01 -0.80 -1.65
N LYS A 54 -4.29 -1.28 -2.87
CA LYS A 54 -3.85 -2.62 -3.28
C LYS A 54 -2.34 -2.60 -3.56
N ILE A 55 -1.57 -3.33 -2.78
CA ILE A 55 -0.12 -3.39 -2.89
C ILE A 55 0.40 -4.62 -3.64
N SER A 56 -0.39 -5.69 -3.79
CA SER A 56 0.05 -6.87 -4.54
C SER A 56 0.13 -6.58 -6.04
N SER A 57 1.19 -7.05 -6.68
CA SER A 57 1.39 -6.90 -8.14
C SER A 57 0.51 -7.82 -8.97
N GLU A 58 -0.08 -8.86 -8.36
CA GLU A 58 -0.81 -9.90 -9.08
C GLU A 58 -2.25 -9.50 -9.39
N ALA A 59 -2.69 -9.81 -10.60
CA ALA A 59 -4.05 -9.54 -11.03
C ALA A 59 -5.03 -10.54 -10.40
N PHE A 60 -6.26 -10.07 -10.18
CA PHE A 60 -7.38 -10.87 -9.67
C PHE A 60 -8.06 -11.66 -10.80
N ILE A 61 -7.36 -12.42 -11.63
CA ILE A 61 -7.95 -13.16 -12.75
C ILE A 61 -7.59 -14.63 -12.64
N GLY A 62 -8.61 -15.49 -12.58
CA GLY A 62 -8.50 -16.94 -12.64
C GLY A 62 -8.17 -17.63 -11.32
N THR A 63 -7.61 -18.82 -11.39
CA THR A 63 -7.35 -19.74 -10.27
C THR A 63 -6.33 -19.28 -9.24
N GLN A 64 -5.75 -18.10 -9.37
CA GLN A 64 -4.76 -17.52 -8.46
C GLN A 64 -5.39 -16.55 -7.46
N THR A 65 -6.53 -16.84 -6.93
CA THR A 65 -7.38 -15.99 -6.10
C THR A 65 -6.83 -15.68 -4.70
N GLY A 66 -5.68 -16.19 -4.32
CA GLY A 66 -5.11 -16.01 -2.98
C GLY A 66 -4.09 -14.89 -2.81
N LYS A 67 -3.94 -13.98 -3.77
CA LYS A 67 -2.79 -13.09 -3.85
C LYS A 67 -3.13 -11.59 -3.81
N ASN A 68 -4.26 -11.23 -3.27
CA ASN A 68 -4.68 -9.84 -3.19
C ASN A 68 -4.46 -9.29 -1.77
N ILE A 69 -3.60 -8.28 -1.67
CA ILE A 69 -3.25 -7.60 -0.42
C ILE A 69 -3.51 -6.11 -0.57
N TRP A 70 -4.19 -5.54 0.43
CA TRP A 70 -4.39 -4.11 0.57
C TRP A 70 -3.81 -3.64 1.91
N ILE A 71 -3.27 -2.43 1.92
CA ILE A 71 -2.70 -1.79 3.09
C ILE A 71 -3.45 -0.47 3.38
N CYS A 72 -3.66 -0.20 4.65
CA CYS A 72 -4.17 1.07 5.15
C CYS A 72 -3.33 1.45 6.36
N PHE A 73 -2.90 2.70 6.45
CA PHE A 73 -2.21 3.24 7.62
C PHE A 73 -3.23 3.90 8.54
N GLY A 74 -3.07 3.69 9.84
CA GLY A 74 -3.95 4.23 10.86
C GLY A 74 -3.20 4.89 12.00
N LEU A 75 -3.86 5.87 12.60
CA LEU A 75 -3.52 6.47 13.90
C LEU A 75 -4.77 6.50 14.74
N GLU A 76 -4.75 5.87 15.89
CA GLU A 76 -5.83 5.90 16.87
C GLU A 76 -5.26 5.72 18.27
N ASN A 77 -5.81 6.43 19.27
CA ASN A 77 -5.33 6.42 20.67
C ASN A 77 -3.81 6.66 20.79
N GLY A 78 -3.27 7.54 19.94
CA GLY A 78 -1.84 7.84 19.91
C GLY A 78 -0.94 6.75 19.32
N LEU A 79 -1.52 5.62 18.87
CA LEU A 79 -0.79 4.52 18.25
C LEU A 79 -0.88 4.57 16.73
N ASN A 80 0.27 4.48 16.08
CA ASN A 80 0.35 4.26 14.65
C ASN A 80 0.35 2.75 14.36
N PHE A 81 -0.40 2.34 13.33
CA PHE A 81 -0.51 0.94 12.95
C PHE A 81 -0.79 0.78 11.45
N ILE A 82 -0.65 -0.46 10.97
CA ILE A 82 -1.06 -0.87 9.65
C ILE A 82 -2.26 -1.80 9.77
N LEU A 83 -3.29 -1.57 8.95
CA LEU A 83 -4.32 -2.54 8.65
C LEU A 83 -4.00 -3.19 7.32
N LEU A 84 -3.76 -4.49 7.36
CA LEU A 84 -3.54 -5.29 6.17
C LEU A 84 -4.80 -6.13 5.92
N LYS A 85 -5.34 -6.03 4.71
CA LYS A 85 -6.42 -6.89 4.23
C LYS A 85 -5.86 -7.86 3.22
N TRP A 86 -6.01 -9.15 3.48
CA TRP A 86 -5.50 -10.21 2.65
C TRP A 86 -6.62 -11.16 2.26
N LEU A 87 -6.84 -11.38 0.96
CA LEU A 87 -7.78 -12.38 0.45
C LEU A 87 -7.00 -13.63 0.07
N THR A 88 -7.45 -14.78 0.57
CA THR A 88 -6.86 -16.09 0.28
C THR A 88 -7.92 -17.06 -0.23
N ALA A 89 -7.51 -18.01 -1.09
CA ALA A 89 -8.39 -19.09 -1.56
C ALA A 89 -8.58 -20.21 -0.53
N GLU A 90 -7.77 -20.21 0.53
CA GLU A 90 -7.81 -21.23 1.58
C GLU A 90 -7.91 -20.57 2.95
N SER A 91 -8.58 -21.25 3.88
CA SER A 91 -8.58 -20.85 5.28
C SER A 91 -7.17 -20.92 5.85
N ARG A 92 -6.70 -19.80 6.40
CA ARG A 92 -5.38 -19.64 6.99
C ARG A 92 -5.50 -18.91 8.32
N TYR A 93 -4.73 -19.38 9.29
CA TYR A 93 -4.67 -18.75 10.60
C TYR A 93 -3.37 -17.99 10.73
N VAL A 94 -3.47 -16.74 11.18
CA VAL A 94 -2.33 -15.91 11.54
C VAL A 94 -2.42 -15.66 13.04
N ASN A 95 -1.45 -16.11 13.78
CA ASN A 95 -1.47 -15.97 15.23
C ASN A 95 -1.07 -14.55 15.67
N LYS A 96 -1.55 -14.12 16.82
CA LYS A 96 -1.03 -12.94 17.49
C LYS A 96 0.48 -13.12 17.73
N GLY A 97 1.27 -12.12 17.38
CA GLY A 97 2.73 -12.15 17.44
C GLY A 97 3.42 -12.70 16.18
N SER A 98 2.67 -13.30 15.23
CA SER A 98 3.23 -13.67 13.92
C SER A 98 3.84 -12.46 13.23
N LYS A 99 4.83 -12.73 12.39
CA LYS A 99 5.58 -11.66 11.70
C LYS A 99 4.98 -11.38 10.33
N VAL A 100 4.94 -10.09 9.99
CA VAL A 100 4.81 -9.62 8.62
C VAL A 100 6.06 -8.82 8.31
N ILE A 101 6.77 -9.21 7.27
CA ILE A 101 8.08 -8.66 6.93
C ILE A 101 7.96 -7.96 5.57
N PHE A 102 8.34 -6.69 5.52
CA PHE A 102 8.48 -5.96 4.26
C PHE A 102 9.95 -5.92 3.88
N LEU A 103 10.24 -6.01 2.58
CA LEU A 103 11.57 -5.79 2.03
C LEU A 103 11.56 -4.53 1.18
N ASP A 104 12.61 -3.73 1.28
CA ASP A 104 12.84 -2.58 0.40
C ASP A 104 13.57 -2.97 -0.91
N GLU A 105 14.01 -1.98 -1.68
CA GLU A 105 14.75 -2.18 -2.94
C GLU A 105 16.16 -2.77 -2.72
N GLU A 106 16.72 -2.63 -1.52
CA GLU A 106 18.03 -3.17 -1.12
C GLU A 106 17.90 -4.51 -0.37
N GLU A 107 16.68 -5.09 -0.32
CA GLU A 107 16.35 -6.33 0.39
C GLU A 107 16.50 -6.24 1.93
N ASN A 108 16.52 -5.02 2.50
CA ASN A 108 16.50 -4.85 3.95
C ASN A 108 15.15 -5.27 4.54
N PRO A 109 15.13 -6.10 5.59
CA PRO A 109 13.88 -6.58 6.20
C PRO A 109 13.36 -5.63 7.27
N TYR A 110 12.08 -5.26 7.19
CA TYR A 110 11.34 -4.49 8.19
C TYR A 110 10.24 -5.36 8.79
N VAL A 111 10.37 -5.68 10.08
CA VAL A 111 9.52 -6.65 10.76
C VAL A 111 8.40 -5.96 11.52
N PHE A 112 7.16 -6.30 11.20
CA PHE A 112 5.96 -5.91 11.93
C PHE A 112 5.37 -7.12 12.64
N LYS A 113 4.75 -6.90 13.81
CA LYS A 113 4.08 -7.95 14.56
C LYS A 113 2.57 -7.83 14.43
N VAL A 114 1.92 -8.94 14.23
CA VAL A 114 0.46 -9.03 14.27
C VAL A 114 0.02 -8.84 15.71
N SER A 115 -0.68 -7.73 15.97
CA SER A 115 -1.28 -7.44 17.27
C SER A 115 -2.62 -8.13 17.44
N ASP A 116 -3.40 -8.12 16.37
CA ASP A 116 -4.71 -8.76 16.32
C ASP A 116 -5.04 -9.17 14.89
N TYR A 117 -5.94 -10.17 14.74
CA TYR A 117 -6.44 -10.56 13.44
C TYR A 117 -7.93 -10.89 13.49
N ILE A 118 -8.61 -10.62 12.39
CA ILE A 118 -10.00 -11.01 12.17
C ILE A 118 -10.05 -11.87 10.93
N SER A 119 -10.36 -13.15 11.08
CA SER A 119 -10.71 -14.00 9.95
C SER A 119 -12.19 -13.79 9.64
N GLY A 120 -12.48 -13.29 8.44
CA GLY A 120 -13.85 -13.21 7.96
C GLY A 120 -14.24 -14.51 7.27
N ASN A 121 -15.35 -15.11 7.67
CA ASN A 121 -15.99 -16.17 6.89
C ASN A 121 -16.60 -15.51 5.66
N GLY A 122 -15.96 -15.66 4.47
CA GLY A 122 -16.60 -15.34 3.22
C GLY A 122 -16.91 -13.85 2.93
N GLU A 123 -16.23 -12.88 3.54
CA GLU A 123 -16.29 -11.49 3.12
C GLU A 123 -15.54 -11.28 1.80
N GLY A 124 -16.08 -11.79 0.75
CA GLY A 124 -15.48 -11.67 -0.56
C GLY A 124 -15.92 -12.75 -1.51
N THR A 125 -17.23 -12.96 -1.62
CA THR A 125 -17.79 -13.71 -2.74
C THR A 125 -17.45 -12.94 -3.99
N VAL A 126 -16.53 -13.46 -4.80
CA VAL A 126 -16.33 -12.96 -6.15
C VAL A 126 -17.48 -13.54 -6.96
N GLY A 127 -18.56 -12.77 -7.05
CA GLY A 127 -19.85 -13.20 -7.53
C GLY A 127 -19.91 -13.74 -8.96
N ALA A 128 -18.84 -13.61 -9.75
CA ALA A 128 -18.82 -14.11 -11.12
C ALA A 128 -18.53 -15.61 -11.24
N LEU A 129 -17.94 -16.26 -10.24
CA LEU A 129 -17.52 -17.66 -10.34
C LEU A 129 -17.87 -18.51 -9.09
N GLY A 130 -18.65 -17.98 -8.14
CA GLY A 130 -19.08 -18.75 -6.96
C GLY A 130 -17.96 -19.24 -6.05
N MET A 131 -16.78 -18.60 -6.10
CA MET A 131 -15.66 -18.97 -5.25
C MET A 131 -15.70 -18.15 -3.96
N ASP A 132 -15.75 -18.83 -2.83
CA ASP A 132 -15.62 -18.23 -1.52
C ASP A 132 -14.16 -17.81 -1.30
N LEU A 133 -13.93 -16.53 -1.08
CA LEU A 133 -12.63 -16.01 -0.70
C LEU A 133 -12.59 -15.74 0.80
N TRP A 134 -11.54 -16.23 1.45
CA TRP A 134 -11.29 -15.96 2.85
C TRP A 134 -10.59 -14.61 3.01
N GLY A 135 -11.28 -13.68 3.65
CA GLY A 135 -10.70 -12.39 4.04
C GLY A 135 -10.00 -12.50 5.40
N VAL A 136 -8.73 -12.13 5.45
CA VAL A 136 -7.97 -11.97 6.69
C VAL A 136 -7.63 -10.50 6.85
N ARG A 137 -7.96 -9.91 8.01
CA ARG A 137 -7.55 -8.57 8.40
C ARG A 137 -6.52 -8.68 9.51
N LEU A 138 -5.37 -8.07 9.32
CA LEU A 138 -4.28 -8.05 10.30
C LEU A 138 -4.06 -6.64 10.78
N LEU A 139 -4.02 -6.46 12.11
CA LEU A 139 -3.52 -5.25 12.74
C LEU A 139 -2.04 -5.45 13.04
N LEU A 140 -1.19 -4.65 12.40
CA LEU A 140 0.26 -4.74 12.53
C LEU A 140 0.80 -3.54 13.30
N LEU A 141 1.68 -3.84 14.26
CA LEU A 141 2.44 -2.84 15.01
C LEU A 141 3.91 -2.93 14.65
N GLY A 142 4.54 -1.77 14.52
CA GLY A 142 5.95 -1.61 14.19
C GLY A 142 6.29 -0.17 13.89
N ASP A 143 7.53 0.07 13.47
CA ASP A 143 7.98 1.40 13.08
C ASP A 143 7.48 1.75 11.67
N LEU A 144 6.51 2.67 11.59
CA LEU A 144 5.96 3.12 10.30
C LEU A 144 6.85 4.14 9.58
N SER A 145 7.89 4.68 10.22
CA SER A 145 8.78 5.66 9.58
C SER A 145 9.50 5.05 8.38
N VAL A 146 9.72 3.73 8.40
CA VAL A 146 10.37 2.98 7.32
C VAL A 146 9.69 3.16 5.95
N PHE A 147 8.39 3.40 5.93
CA PHE A 147 7.64 3.62 4.68
C PHE A 147 7.79 5.04 4.10
N LYS A 148 8.41 5.97 4.84
CA LYS A 148 8.65 7.33 4.33
C LYS A 148 9.88 7.36 3.43
N ASP A 149 10.90 6.62 3.83
CA ASP A 149 12.23 6.75 3.24
C ASP A 149 12.58 5.55 2.35
N ASN A 150 11.80 4.45 2.43
CA ASN A 150 12.08 3.23 1.71
C ASN A 150 10.89 2.80 0.85
N LYS A 151 11.18 2.40 -0.37
CA LYS A 151 10.20 1.82 -1.27
C LYS A 151 10.16 0.31 -1.07
N MET A 152 9.02 -0.20 -0.63
CA MET A 152 8.83 -1.63 -0.39
C MET A 152 8.60 -2.39 -1.70
N THR A 153 9.28 -3.52 -1.86
CA THR A 153 9.24 -4.36 -3.08
C THR A 153 8.60 -5.72 -2.85
N ALA A 154 8.63 -6.21 -1.60
CA ALA A 154 8.05 -7.51 -1.24
C ALA A 154 7.45 -7.49 0.16
N ILE A 155 6.53 -8.42 0.40
CA ILE A 155 5.92 -8.68 1.70
C ILE A 155 5.88 -10.18 1.96
N ARG A 156 6.26 -10.59 3.16
CA ARG A 156 6.13 -11.96 3.69
C ARG A 156 5.15 -11.97 4.84
N ILE A 157 4.20 -12.91 4.82
CA ILE A 157 3.21 -13.10 5.88
C ILE A 157 3.42 -14.50 6.49
N GLU A 158 3.72 -14.55 7.78
CA GLU A 158 3.84 -15.78 8.55
C GLU A 158 2.46 -16.28 8.97
N THR A 159 2.18 -17.57 8.76
CA THR A 159 0.91 -18.22 9.09
C THR A 159 1.13 -19.56 9.74
N SER A 160 0.05 -20.21 10.22
CA SER A 160 0.08 -21.58 10.74
C SER A 160 0.52 -22.65 9.72
N LYS A 161 0.47 -22.34 8.43
CA LYS A 161 0.87 -23.23 7.32
C LYS A 161 2.22 -22.84 6.69
N GLY A 162 3.05 -22.08 7.40
CA GLY A 162 4.29 -21.49 6.88
C GLY A 162 4.11 -20.03 6.48
N TYR A 163 4.95 -19.52 5.58
CA TYR A 163 4.91 -18.13 5.15
C TYR A 163 4.59 -18.01 3.67
N PHE A 164 4.08 -16.83 3.31
CA PHE A 164 3.67 -16.48 1.95
C PHE A 164 4.36 -15.19 1.54
N ASP A 165 4.98 -15.23 0.38
CA ASP A 165 5.73 -14.15 -0.19
C ASP A 165 4.98 -13.55 -1.38
N TYR A 166 4.92 -12.22 -1.42
CA TYR A 166 4.27 -11.47 -2.48
C TYR A 166 5.14 -10.30 -2.93
N LYS A 167 5.14 -10.03 -4.22
CA LYS A 167 5.73 -8.80 -4.76
C LYS A 167 4.77 -7.63 -4.56
N ILE A 168 5.33 -6.50 -4.14
CA ILE A 168 4.61 -5.24 -4.05
C ILE A 168 4.68 -4.55 -5.42
N LYS A 169 3.62 -3.84 -5.77
CA LYS A 169 3.60 -3.04 -6.99
C LYS A 169 4.64 -1.93 -6.91
N SER A 170 5.44 -1.82 -7.93
CA SER A 170 6.30 -0.66 -8.17
C SER A 170 5.50 0.53 -8.68
#